data_dc905427c5de1689e75119e438ad80ef
#
_entry.id   dc905427c5de1689e75119e438ad80ef
#
_cell.length_a   1.000
_cell.length_b   1.000
_cell.length_c   1.000
_cell.angle_alpha   90.00
_cell.angle_beta   90.00
_cell.angle_gamma   90.00
#
_symmetry.space_group_name_H-M   'P 1'
#
loop_
_entity.id
_entity.type
_entity.pdbx_description
1 polymer ?
#
loop_
_entity_poly.entity_id
_entity_poly.type
_entity_poly.pdbx_seq_one_letter_code
_entity_poly.pdbx_strand_id
1 'polypeptide(L)'
;MKQTEHSFDNTERGRLLFSPGMKLADLVESNYELLVVLARMGIPLGFGESSVGEVCRQRGISAELFLMICRIYSSEVPVLPYEQLTSDDLGGVLDYLHTSHLYYLEVTLPHLDAKMAAMTAVSYTHLRAHETLRHL
;
A
#
# COMPACT_ATOMS: atom_id res chain seq x y z
N MET A 1 -13.29 12.90 41.53
CA MET A 1 -13.22 11.87 40.49
C MET A 1 -12.88 12.54 39.19
N LYS A 2 -11.63 12.47 38.78
CA LYS A 2 -11.17 12.95 37.47
C LYS A 2 -10.91 11.74 36.63
N GLN A 3 -11.75 11.53 35.63
CA GLN A 3 -11.43 10.66 34.51
C GLN A 3 -10.26 11.31 33.75
N THR A 4 -9.09 10.78 33.93
CA THR A 4 -7.98 11.03 33.01
C THR A 4 -8.26 10.21 31.76
N GLU A 5 -8.86 10.85 30.78
CA GLU A 5 -8.85 10.36 29.42
C GLU A 5 -7.39 10.19 28.99
N HIS A 6 -6.99 8.93 28.86
CA HIS A 6 -5.77 8.59 28.14
C HIS A 6 -5.99 8.95 26.67
N SER A 7 -5.64 10.19 26.33
CA SER A 7 -5.22 10.50 24.99
C SER A 7 -3.93 9.75 24.75
N PHE A 8 -4.03 8.49 24.38
CA PHE A 8 -2.90 7.75 23.86
C PHE A 8 -2.49 8.44 22.56
N ASP A 9 -1.36 9.11 22.65
CA ASP A 9 -0.73 9.80 21.54
C ASP A 9 -0.62 8.86 20.34
N ASN A 10 -1.34 9.18 19.29
CA ASN A 10 -1.33 8.45 18.02
C ASN A 10 0.08 8.34 17.43
N THR A 11 0.99 9.20 17.88
CA THR A 11 2.40 9.23 17.50
C THR A 11 3.20 8.05 18.10
N GLU A 12 2.87 7.63 19.32
CA GLU A 12 3.52 6.45 19.92
C GLU A 12 2.97 5.14 19.34
N ARG A 13 1.69 5.05 19.03
CA ARG A 13 1.12 3.92 18.29
C ARG A 13 1.76 3.77 16.92
N GLY A 14 2.00 4.86 16.21
CA GLY A 14 2.69 4.85 14.92
C GLY A 14 4.12 4.35 15.01
N ARG A 15 4.85 4.64 16.09
CA ARG A 15 6.22 4.14 16.30
C ARG A 15 6.29 2.67 16.65
N LEU A 16 5.34 2.16 17.42
CA LEU A 16 5.27 0.73 17.79
C LEU A 16 4.83 -0.16 16.63
N LEU A 17 4.01 0.36 15.71
CA LEU A 17 3.50 -0.36 14.56
C LEU A 17 4.55 -0.60 13.46
N PHE A 18 5.68 0.10 13.47
CA PHE A 18 6.67 0.08 12.39
C PHE A 18 8.08 -0.27 12.91
N SER A 19 8.20 -1.38 13.62
CA SER A 19 9.50 -1.91 14.06
C SER A 19 9.85 -3.20 13.32
N PRO A 20 11.14 -3.47 13.05
CA PRO A 20 11.55 -4.72 12.38
C PRO A 20 11.20 -5.98 13.16
N GLY A 21 11.06 -5.89 14.49
CA GLY A 21 10.72 -7.01 15.37
C GLY A 21 9.25 -7.38 15.40
N MET A 22 8.36 -6.55 14.87
CA MET A 22 6.94 -6.84 14.84
C MET A 22 6.61 -7.93 13.82
N LYS A 23 5.50 -8.64 14.03
CA LYS A 23 5.00 -9.60 13.04
C LYS A 23 4.51 -8.88 11.80
N LEU A 24 4.84 -9.41 10.62
CA LEU A 24 4.35 -8.86 9.37
C LEU A 24 2.82 -8.97 9.26
N ALA A 25 2.24 -10.02 9.81
CA ALA A 25 0.79 -10.19 9.89
C ALA A 25 0.11 -9.04 10.64
N ASP A 26 0.65 -8.64 11.79
CA ASP A 26 0.11 -7.52 12.58
C ASP A 26 0.22 -6.19 11.83
N LEU A 27 1.31 -5.98 11.10
CA LEU A 27 1.48 -4.81 10.25
C LEU A 27 0.40 -4.72 9.18
N VAL A 28 0.14 -5.81 8.47
CA VAL A 28 -0.89 -5.88 7.42
C VAL A 28 -2.29 -5.74 8.01
N GLU A 29 -2.54 -6.35 9.16
CA GLU A 29 -3.83 -6.23 9.85
C GLU A 29 -4.13 -4.79 10.27
N SER A 30 -3.11 -4.04 10.64
CA SER A 30 -3.26 -2.62 10.99
C SER A 30 -3.64 -1.73 9.80
N ASN A 31 -3.22 -2.09 8.60
CA ASN A 31 -3.55 -1.38 7.36
C ASN A 31 -3.47 -2.32 6.14
N TYR A 32 -4.62 -2.72 5.62
CA TYR A 32 -4.70 -3.61 4.45
C TYR A 32 -4.14 -3.01 3.16
N GLU A 33 -4.03 -1.70 3.04
CA GLU A 33 -3.40 -1.05 1.88
C GLU A 33 -1.93 -1.46 1.72
N LEU A 34 -1.29 -1.89 2.81
CA LEU A 34 0.09 -2.41 2.80
C LEU A 34 0.26 -3.70 1.99
N LEU A 35 -0.82 -4.42 1.68
CA LEU A 35 -0.79 -5.55 0.74
C LEU A 35 -0.26 -5.14 -0.63
N VAL A 36 -0.55 -3.92 -1.06
CA VAL A 36 -0.02 -3.36 -2.31
C VAL A 36 1.50 -3.19 -2.23
N VAL A 37 2.01 -2.74 -1.09
CA VAL A 37 3.46 -2.61 -0.85
C VAL A 37 4.13 -3.98 -0.89
N LEU A 38 3.56 -4.98 -0.22
CA LEU A 38 4.08 -6.34 -0.24
C LEU A 38 4.17 -6.89 -1.68
N ALA A 39 3.08 -6.74 -2.44
CA ALA A 39 3.03 -7.19 -3.82
C ALA A 39 4.10 -6.53 -4.70
N ARG A 40 4.29 -5.22 -4.56
CA ARG A 40 5.30 -4.46 -5.31
C ARG A 40 6.73 -4.83 -4.92
N MET A 41 6.96 -5.21 -3.68
CA MET A 41 8.28 -5.64 -3.19
C MET A 41 8.52 -7.15 -3.37
N GLY A 42 7.59 -7.86 -3.98
CA GLY A 42 7.72 -9.29 -4.22
C GLY A 42 7.64 -10.14 -2.95
N ILE A 43 6.97 -9.65 -1.91
CA ILE A 43 6.75 -10.40 -0.67
C ILE A 43 5.44 -11.19 -0.80
N PRO A 44 5.50 -12.52 -0.91
CA PRO A 44 4.30 -13.33 -1.02
C PRO A 44 3.56 -13.40 0.30
N LEU A 45 2.27 -13.66 0.24
CA LEU A 45 1.48 -14.03 1.41
C LEU A 45 1.92 -15.40 1.93
N GLY A 46 1.59 -15.69 3.19
CA GLY A 46 1.99 -16.96 3.82
C GLY A 46 3.25 -16.85 4.69
N PHE A 47 3.58 -15.64 5.12
CA PHE A 47 4.69 -15.37 6.03
C PHE A 47 4.42 -15.82 7.48
N GLY A 48 3.20 -16.27 7.80
CA GLY A 48 2.82 -16.80 9.12
C GLY A 48 3.13 -15.83 10.27
N GLU A 49 3.88 -16.32 11.25
CA GLU A 49 4.27 -15.57 12.44
C GLU A 49 5.61 -14.82 12.29
N SER A 50 6.18 -14.81 11.10
CA SER A 50 7.49 -14.19 10.85
C SER A 50 7.46 -12.69 11.10
N SER A 51 8.57 -12.19 11.66
CA SER A 51 8.76 -10.74 11.83
C SER A 51 9.06 -10.04 10.51
N VAL A 52 8.82 -8.74 10.46
CA VAL A 52 9.18 -7.89 9.31
C VAL A 52 10.65 -8.06 8.96
N GLY A 53 11.55 -8.01 9.95
CA GLY A 53 12.98 -8.18 9.75
C GLY A 53 13.36 -9.54 9.17
N GLU A 54 12.73 -10.62 9.60
CA GLU A 54 12.98 -11.96 9.07
C GLU A 54 12.55 -12.09 7.62
N VAL A 55 11.36 -11.64 7.27
CA VAL A 55 10.84 -11.68 5.91
C VAL A 55 11.70 -10.84 4.97
N CYS A 56 12.07 -9.63 5.38
CA CYS A 56 12.94 -8.77 4.60
C CYS A 56 14.32 -9.39 4.39
N ARG A 57 14.92 -9.99 5.42
CA ARG A 57 16.22 -10.67 5.33
C ARG A 57 16.19 -11.83 4.35
N GLN A 58 15.16 -12.67 4.40
CA GLN A 58 14.98 -13.81 3.49
C GLN A 58 14.88 -13.38 2.02
N ARG A 59 14.41 -12.16 1.78
CA ARG A 59 14.20 -11.59 0.45
C ARG A 59 15.30 -10.66 -0.01
N GLY A 60 16.31 -10.40 0.82
CA GLY A 60 17.35 -9.43 0.51
C GLY A 60 16.84 -7.99 0.44
N ILE A 61 15.77 -7.67 1.16
CA ILE A 61 15.17 -6.35 1.22
C ILE A 61 15.63 -5.65 2.49
N SER A 62 15.97 -4.37 2.40
CA SER A 62 16.23 -3.54 3.57
C SER A 62 14.93 -3.36 4.38
N ALA A 63 14.94 -3.80 5.65
CA ALA A 63 13.80 -3.63 6.55
C ALA A 63 13.51 -2.14 6.80
N GLU A 64 14.52 -1.30 6.88
CA GLU A 64 14.37 0.15 7.03
C GLU A 64 13.65 0.77 5.83
N LEU A 65 14.04 0.41 4.63
CA LEU A 65 13.38 0.85 3.40
C LEU A 65 11.93 0.37 3.34
N PHE A 66 11.68 -0.91 3.62
CA PHE A 66 10.34 -1.47 3.65
C PHE A 66 9.43 -0.72 4.64
N LEU A 67 9.89 -0.53 5.86
CA LEU A 67 9.13 0.17 6.89
C LEU A 67 8.90 1.65 6.56
N MET A 68 9.87 2.29 5.92
CA MET A 68 9.71 3.66 5.44
C MET A 68 8.59 3.76 4.39
N ILE A 69 8.57 2.84 3.42
CA ILE A 69 7.51 2.80 2.41
C ILE A 69 6.15 2.54 3.06
N CYS A 70 6.07 1.64 4.03
CA CYS A 70 4.84 1.39 4.80
C CYS A 70 4.35 2.64 5.54
N ARG A 71 5.26 3.42 6.10
CA ARG A 71 4.92 4.70 6.76
C ARG A 71 4.35 5.71 5.78
N ILE A 72 4.94 5.82 4.59
CA ILE A 72 4.44 6.72 3.53
C ILE A 72 3.00 6.35 3.16
N TYR A 73 2.72 5.06 3.00
CA TYR A 73 1.38 4.58 2.67
C TYR A 73 0.36 4.75 3.80
N SER A 74 0.82 4.78 5.05
CA SER A 74 -0.05 4.85 6.22
C SER A 74 -0.25 6.27 6.75
N SER A 75 0.47 7.26 6.24
CA SER A 75 0.46 8.64 6.72
C SER A 75 -0.09 9.59 5.68
N GLU A 76 -0.99 10.47 6.10
CA GLU A 76 -1.52 11.55 5.25
C GLU A 76 -0.45 12.60 4.92
N VAL A 77 0.47 12.83 5.86
CA VAL A 77 1.61 13.73 5.71
C VAL A 77 2.87 12.99 6.16
N PRO A 78 3.57 12.32 5.25
CA PRO A 78 4.72 11.54 5.61
C PRO A 78 5.90 12.42 6.00
N VAL A 79 6.36 12.31 7.23
CA VAL A 79 7.68 12.77 7.63
C VAL A 79 8.66 11.67 7.26
N LEU A 80 9.44 11.88 6.21
CA LEU A 80 10.41 10.90 5.73
C LEU A 80 11.70 11.00 6.55
N PRO A 81 12.11 9.91 7.21
CA PRO A 81 13.37 9.88 7.95
C PRO A 81 14.56 9.67 6.98
N TYR A 82 14.86 10.68 6.18
CA TYR A 82 15.96 10.63 5.19
C TYR A 82 17.30 10.25 5.79
N GLU A 83 17.52 10.59 7.06
CA GLU A 83 18.76 10.32 7.77
C GLU A 83 19.02 8.82 8.01
N GLN A 84 17.98 7.99 7.93
CA GLN A 84 18.08 6.53 8.12
C GLN A 84 18.38 5.77 6.83
N LEU A 85 18.29 6.45 5.68
CA LEU A 85 18.62 5.86 4.38
C LEU A 85 20.12 6.00 4.10
N THR A 86 20.69 4.91 3.61
CA THR A 86 22.07 4.86 3.16
C THR A 86 22.14 4.78 1.64
N SER A 87 23.32 4.98 1.07
CA SER A 87 23.55 4.79 -0.37
C SER A 87 23.20 3.37 -0.85
N ASP A 88 23.30 2.37 0.03
CA ASP A 88 22.97 0.97 -0.28
C ASP A 88 21.47 0.77 -0.46
N ASP A 89 20.64 1.62 0.13
CA ASP A 89 19.18 1.59 -0.04
C ASP A 89 18.73 2.14 -1.40
N LEU A 90 19.59 2.87 -2.10
CA LEU A 90 19.24 3.47 -3.41
C LEU A 90 18.82 2.43 -4.43
N GLY A 91 19.49 1.29 -4.50
CA GLY A 91 19.11 0.17 -5.36
C GLY A 91 17.70 -0.33 -5.06
N GLY A 92 17.38 -0.51 -3.78
CA GLY A 92 16.05 -0.93 -3.34
C GLY A 92 14.96 0.10 -3.66
N VAL A 93 15.25 1.40 -3.54
CA VAL A 93 14.33 2.47 -3.94
C VAL A 93 14.05 2.41 -5.44
N LEU A 94 15.09 2.27 -6.26
CA LEU A 94 14.94 2.19 -7.71
C LEU A 94 14.15 0.94 -8.13
N ASP A 95 14.41 -0.20 -7.52
CA ASP A 95 13.67 -1.45 -7.76
C ASP A 95 12.20 -1.30 -7.39
N TYR A 96 11.91 -0.69 -6.26
CA TYR A 96 10.53 -0.42 -5.84
C TYR A 96 9.80 0.51 -6.82
N LEU A 97 10.44 1.59 -7.25
CA LEU A 97 9.86 2.53 -8.21
C LEU A 97 9.65 1.85 -9.57
N HIS A 98 10.60 1.05 -10.03
CA HIS A 98 10.48 0.30 -11.28
C HIS A 98 9.34 -0.71 -11.23
N THR A 99 9.25 -1.52 -10.19
CA THR A 99 8.17 -2.49 -10.00
C THR A 99 6.81 -1.80 -9.87
N SER A 100 6.75 -0.66 -9.17
CA SER A 100 5.54 0.13 -9.05
C SER A 100 5.08 0.70 -10.39
N HIS A 101 6.02 1.13 -11.22
CA HIS A 101 5.75 1.64 -12.56
C HIS A 101 5.21 0.54 -13.49
N LEU A 102 5.82 -0.64 -13.47
CA LEU A 102 5.34 -1.81 -14.22
C LEU A 102 3.92 -2.22 -13.77
N TYR A 103 3.69 -2.30 -12.47
CA TYR A 103 2.36 -2.60 -11.93
C TYR A 103 1.31 -1.59 -12.39
N TYR A 104 1.66 -0.32 -12.40
CA TYR A 104 0.78 0.74 -12.88
C TYR A 104 0.42 0.56 -14.35
N LEU A 105 1.40 0.27 -15.20
CA LEU A 105 1.21 0.07 -16.64
C LEU A 105 0.47 -1.23 -16.97
N GLU A 106 0.79 -2.31 -16.31
CA GLU A 106 0.31 -3.65 -16.67
C GLU A 106 -0.99 -4.04 -15.96
N VAL A 107 -1.27 -3.46 -14.81
CA VAL A 107 -2.44 -3.80 -13.98
C VAL A 107 -3.38 -2.63 -13.81
N THR A 108 -2.89 -1.50 -13.32
CA THR A 108 -3.75 -0.38 -12.93
C THR A 108 -4.39 0.30 -14.14
N LEU A 109 -3.63 0.64 -15.15
CA LEU A 109 -4.16 1.30 -16.35
C LEU A 109 -5.12 0.40 -17.15
N PRO A 110 -4.80 -0.87 -17.44
CA PRO A 110 -5.76 -1.74 -18.12
C PRO A 110 -7.05 -1.96 -17.34
N HIS A 111 -6.96 -2.03 -16.01
CA HIS A 111 -8.14 -2.15 -15.15
C HIS A 111 -9.00 -0.89 -15.20
N LEU A 112 -8.38 0.28 -15.19
CA LEU A 112 -9.05 1.57 -15.35
C LEU A 112 -9.73 1.67 -16.72
N ASP A 113 -9.04 1.33 -17.79
CA ASP A 113 -9.59 1.30 -19.15
C ASP A 113 -10.82 0.38 -19.25
N ALA A 114 -10.76 -0.80 -18.67
CA ALA A 114 -11.89 -1.73 -18.62
C ALA A 114 -13.09 -1.15 -17.88
N LYS A 115 -12.86 -0.47 -16.76
CA LYS A 115 -13.91 0.23 -16.01
C LYS A 115 -14.52 1.37 -16.80
N MET A 116 -13.70 2.18 -17.45
CA MET A 116 -14.18 3.28 -18.29
C MET A 116 -14.99 2.77 -19.48
N ALA A 117 -14.56 1.70 -20.14
CA ALA A 117 -15.30 1.06 -21.23
C ALA A 117 -16.66 0.53 -20.75
N ALA A 118 -16.71 -0.11 -19.58
CA ALA A 118 -17.96 -0.58 -18.97
C ALA A 118 -18.92 0.57 -18.66
N MET A 119 -18.42 1.67 -18.11
CA MET A 119 -19.22 2.88 -17.85
C MET A 119 -19.77 3.48 -19.14
N THR A 120 -18.97 3.56 -20.18
CA THR A 120 -19.39 4.08 -21.50
C THR A 120 -20.47 3.19 -22.11
N ALA A 121 -20.33 1.86 -22.05
CA ALA A 121 -21.32 0.91 -22.52
C ALA A 121 -22.66 1.03 -21.77
N VAL A 122 -22.63 1.19 -20.45
CA VAL A 122 -23.84 1.42 -19.62
C VAL A 122 -24.51 2.73 -20.01
N SER A 123 -23.76 3.82 -20.16
CA SER A 123 -24.29 5.13 -20.58
C SER A 123 -24.94 5.08 -21.96
N TYR A 124 -24.31 4.40 -22.91
CA TYR A 124 -24.83 4.22 -24.26
C TYR A 124 -26.14 3.40 -24.26
N THR A 125 -26.20 2.32 -23.50
CA THR A 125 -27.40 1.49 -23.36
C THR A 125 -28.53 2.30 -22.74
N HIS A 126 -28.25 3.11 -21.72
CA HIS A 126 -29.24 3.97 -21.09
C HIS A 126 -29.81 5.02 -22.04
N LEU A 127 -28.98 5.70 -22.80
CA LEU A 127 -29.40 6.66 -23.82
C LEU A 127 -30.27 6.01 -24.89
N ARG A 128 -29.89 4.84 -25.38
CA ARG A 128 -30.64 4.12 -26.40
C ARG A 128 -32.01 3.65 -25.89
N ALA A 129 -32.09 3.20 -24.64
CA ALA A 129 -33.36 2.87 -24.01
C ALA A 129 -34.29 4.08 -23.89
N HIS A 130 -33.73 5.25 -23.58
CA HIS A 130 -34.47 6.50 -23.48
C HIS A 130 -34.96 7.00 -24.84
N GLU A 131 -34.16 6.88 -25.88
CA GLU A 131 -34.58 7.19 -27.27
C GLU A 131 -35.71 6.28 -27.74
N THR A 132 -35.65 4.98 -27.45
CA THR A 132 -36.70 3.99 -27.80
C THR A 132 -38.04 4.33 -27.12
N LEU A 133 -38.03 4.79 -25.88
CA LEU A 133 -39.22 5.25 -25.17
C LEU A 133 -39.80 6.54 -25.77
N ARG A 134 -38.99 7.36 -26.39
CA ARG A 134 -39.41 8.61 -27.04
C ARG A 134 -40.21 8.39 -28.34
N HIS A 135 -40.06 7.25 -28.98
CA HIS A 135 -40.72 6.86 -30.24
C HIS A 135 -41.96 6.05 -30.05
N LEU A 136 -42.33 5.77 -28.81
CA LEU A 136 -43.60 5.15 -28.44
C LEU A 136 -44.65 6.23 -28.11
#